data_3cf4b6ce6f3bc3f8bb6191797193000c
#
_entry.id   3cf4b6ce6f3bc3f8bb6191797193000c
#
_cell.length_a   1.000
_cell.length_b   1.000
_cell.length_c   1.000
_cell.angle_alpha   90.00
_cell.angle_beta   90.00
_cell.angle_gamma   90.00
#
_symmetry.space_group_name_H-M   'P 1'
#
loop_
_entity.id
_entity.type
_entity.pdbx_description
1 polymer ?
#
loop_
_entity_poly.entity_id
_entity_poly.type
_entity_poly.pdbx_seq_one_letter_code
_entity_poly.pdbx_strand_id
1 'polypeptide(L)'
;MLFMVEINQTFLYMIDNTSFTVFFSWQSDVPENSDFLRSFIKASIKKLETAQNVNILYDEASRSVVGSQKVEEVILEKIRACDVFIADITPITRIETEEGEKKRIKLLPNPNVAFELGYAMHCLPMEQVLIVLPTGITHGQLPFDFNHNRLIEFDEQTNPMDEEIEKSLAFCMITRTSLVDVIVENPEDKILRP
;
A
#
# COMPACT_ATOMS: atom_id res chain seq x y z
N MET A 1 33.77 25.09 5.38
CA MET A 1 32.57 25.15 6.26
C MET A 1 31.31 25.69 5.56
N LEU A 2 31.43 26.71 4.67
CA LEU A 2 30.26 27.20 3.90
C LEU A 2 29.72 26.19 2.87
N PHE A 3 30.60 25.41 2.25
CA PHE A 3 30.21 24.44 1.20
C PHE A 3 29.39 23.24 1.73
N MET A 4 29.63 22.85 3.00
CA MET A 4 28.87 21.76 3.65
C MET A 4 27.46 22.21 4.07
N VAL A 5 27.25 23.48 4.38
CA VAL A 5 25.96 24.06 4.77
C VAL A 5 25.03 24.20 3.54
N GLU A 6 25.59 24.57 2.39
CA GLU A 6 24.81 24.67 1.14
C GLU A 6 24.34 23.31 0.61
N ILE A 7 25.19 22.27 0.72
CA ILE A 7 24.80 20.92 0.33
C ILE A 7 23.66 20.39 1.23
N ASN A 8 23.73 20.64 2.52
CA ASN A 8 22.68 20.23 3.47
C ASN A 8 21.35 20.95 3.23
N GLN A 9 21.35 22.26 2.95
CA GLN A 9 20.11 22.98 2.67
C GLN A 9 19.47 22.59 1.34
N THR A 10 20.26 22.38 0.30
CA THR A 10 19.75 21.95 -1.00
C THR A 10 19.22 20.50 -0.94
N PHE A 11 19.90 19.63 -0.17
CA PHE A 11 19.48 18.26 0.03
C PHE A 11 18.24 18.17 0.92
N LEU A 12 18.14 18.92 2.00
CA LEU A 12 16.94 19.08 2.83
C LEU A 12 15.77 19.65 2.01
N TYR A 13 16.01 20.64 1.15
CA TYR A 13 14.99 21.19 0.26
C TYR A 13 14.50 20.15 -0.78
N MET A 14 15.37 19.27 -1.26
CA MET A 14 14.99 18.18 -2.16
C MET A 14 14.20 17.05 -1.44
N ILE A 15 14.48 16.84 -0.15
CA ILE A 15 13.78 15.85 0.69
C ILE A 15 12.43 16.38 1.15
N ASP A 16 12.36 17.65 1.52
CA ASP A 16 11.13 18.34 1.96
C ASP A 16 10.07 18.47 0.85
N ASN A 17 10.50 18.29 -0.43
CA ASN A 17 9.63 18.33 -1.59
C ASN A 17 9.23 16.94 -2.15
N THR A 18 9.68 15.82 -1.54
CA THR A 18 9.21 14.50 -1.95
C THR A 18 7.93 14.16 -1.19
N SER A 19 6.80 14.35 -1.87
CA SER A 19 5.50 13.91 -1.37
C SER A 19 5.51 12.42 -1.03
N PHE A 20 4.92 12.08 0.13
CA PHE A 20 4.69 10.69 0.50
C PHE A 20 3.52 10.14 -0.30
N THR A 21 3.69 9.03 -0.99
CA THR A 21 2.69 8.51 -1.93
C THR A 21 2.07 7.21 -1.41
N VAL A 22 0.75 7.20 -1.30
CA VAL A 22 -0.06 6.04 -0.99
C VAL A 22 -0.75 5.57 -2.27
N PHE A 23 -0.47 4.33 -2.70
CA PHE A 23 -1.11 3.72 -3.86
C PHE A 23 -2.15 2.69 -3.41
N PHE A 24 -3.38 2.83 -3.90
CA PHE A 24 -4.49 1.92 -3.62
C PHE A 24 -4.81 1.04 -4.83
N SER A 25 -4.59 -0.27 -4.68
CA SER A 25 -4.99 -1.32 -5.63
C SER A 25 -6.38 -1.83 -5.25
N TRP A 26 -7.36 -1.60 -6.12
CA TRP A 26 -8.76 -1.86 -5.89
C TRP A 26 -9.39 -2.66 -7.03
N GLN A 27 -10.57 -3.18 -6.80
CA GLN A 27 -11.33 -3.95 -7.78
C GLN A 27 -12.75 -3.40 -7.93
N SER A 28 -13.34 -3.56 -9.11
CA SER A 28 -14.68 -3.06 -9.44
C SER A 28 -15.80 -4.09 -9.27
N ASP A 29 -15.47 -5.32 -8.86
CA ASP A 29 -16.43 -6.41 -8.76
C ASP A 29 -17.33 -6.30 -7.51
N VAL A 30 -16.84 -5.61 -6.46
CA VAL A 30 -17.58 -5.28 -5.24
C VAL A 30 -17.45 -3.77 -4.98
N PRO A 31 -18.22 -2.94 -5.74
CA PRO A 31 -18.02 -1.49 -5.72
C PRO A 31 -18.28 -0.86 -4.36
N GLU A 32 -19.19 -1.39 -3.56
CA GLU A 32 -19.50 -0.86 -2.22
C GLU A 32 -18.26 -0.89 -1.33
N ASN A 33 -17.53 -2.00 -1.29
CA ASN A 33 -16.31 -2.15 -0.52
C ASN A 33 -15.22 -1.20 -1.01
N SER A 34 -15.04 -1.11 -2.33
CA SER A 34 -14.01 -0.24 -2.93
C SER A 34 -14.30 1.23 -2.66
N ASP A 35 -15.55 1.67 -2.69
CA ASP A 35 -15.96 3.05 -2.40
C ASP A 35 -15.81 3.38 -0.92
N PHE A 36 -16.16 2.44 -0.03
CA PHE A 36 -15.93 2.55 1.39
C PHE A 36 -14.42 2.70 1.69
N LEU A 37 -13.59 1.76 1.21
CA LEU A 37 -12.15 1.78 1.42
C LEU A 37 -11.49 3.05 0.88
N ARG A 38 -11.87 3.48 -0.32
CA ARG A 38 -11.38 4.72 -0.93
C ARG A 38 -11.67 5.95 -0.07
N SER A 39 -12.90 6.07 0.40
CA SER A 39 -13.34 7.17 1.26
C SER A 39 -12.59 7.16 2.58
N PHE A 40 -12.44 5.99 3.15
CA PHE A 40 -11.76 5.75 4.40
C PHE A 40 -10.26 6.08 4.34
N ILE A 41 -9.54 5.55 3.36
CA ILE A 41 -8.10 5.82 3.16
C ILE A 41 -7.86 7.33 3.00
N LYS A 42 -8.68 8.01 2.19
CA LYS A 42 -8.59 9.46 2.01
C LYS A 42 -8.85 10.24 3.31
N ALA A 43 -9.77 9.78 4.14
CA ALA A 43 -10.02 10.39 5.45
C ALA A 43 -8.85 10.22 6.41
N SER A 44 -8.25 9.02 6.46
CA SER A 44 -7.06 8.70 7.26
C SER A 44 -5.86 9.55 6.81
N ILE A 45 -5.63 9.67 5.50
CA ILE A 45 -4.59 10.54 4.94
C ILE A 45 -4.79 11.98 5.40
N LYS A 46 -6.00 12.54 5.29
CA LYS A 46 -6.28 13.92 5.69
C LYS A 46 -6.05 14.17 7.18
N LYS A 47 -6.37 13.22 8.05
CA LYS A 47 -6.04 13.31 9.48
C LYS A 47 -4.54 13.39 9.72
N LEU A 48 -3.75 12.52 9.05
CA LEU A 48 -2.30 12.49 9.16
C LEU A 48 -1.65 13.77 8.62
N GLU A 49 -2.10 14.26 7.47
CA GLU A 49 -1.63 15.53 6.90
C GLU A 49 -1.81 16.69 7.90
N THR A 50 -2.99 16.73 8.55
CA THR A 50 -3.29 17.77 9.54
C THR A 50 -2.45 17.62 10.81
N ALA A 51 -2.29 16.37 11.31
CA ALA A 51 -1.59 16.10 12.56
C ALA A 51 -0.08 16.28 12.46
N GLN A 52 0.52 15.98 11.30
CA GLN A 52 1.97 15.97 11.10
C GLN A 52 2.47 17.08 10.20
N ASN A 53 1.58 17.92 9.64
CA ASN A 53 1.90 19.00 8.70
C ASN A 53 2.72 18.51 7.49
N VAL A 54 2.29 17.40 6.89
CA VAL A 54 2.92 16.76 5.73
C VAL A 54 1.95 16.73 4.56
N ASN A 55 2.47 16.53 3.35
CA ASN A 55 1.65 16.32 2.15
C ASN A 55 1.72 14.84 1.74
N ILE A 56 0.56 14.20 1.62
CA ILE A 56 0.45 12.79 1.23
C ILE A 56 -0.34 12.71 -0.08
N LEU A 57 0.30 12.19 -1.12
CA LEU A 57 -0.34 11.94 -2.40
C LEU A 57 -1.10 10.61 -2.36
N TYR A 58 -2.39 10.67 -2.64
CA TYR A 58 -3.20 9.48 -2.89
C TYR A 58 -3.24 9.19 -4.38
N ASP A 59 -2.86 7.98 -4.78
CA ASP A 59 -2.96 7.48 -6.15
C ASP A 59 -3.66 6.12 -6.18
N GLU A 60 -4.27 5.78 -7.30
CA GLU A 60 -4.96 4.50 -7.48
C GLU A 60 -4.80 3.99 -8.91
N ALA A 61 -4.99 2.68 -9.08
CA ALA A 61 -5.02 2.06 -10.38
C ALA A 61 -6.22 2.59 -11.19
N SER A 62 -5.98 3.63 -12.00
CA SER A 62 -6.99 4.13 -12.92
C SER A 62 -6.78 3.52 -14.30
N ARG A 63 -7.83 2.97 -14.89
CA ARG A 63 -7.79 2.43 -16.26
C ARG A 63 -7.80 3.52 -17.34
N SER A 64 -7.92 4.79 -16.95
CA SER A 64 -7.95 5.93 -17.88
C SER A 64 -6.56 6.50 -18.12
N VAL A 65 -5.69 5.74 -18.77
CA VAL A 65 -4.42 6.27 -19.28
C VAL A 65 -4.65 6.85 -20.67
N VAL A 66 -4.34 8.13 -20.84
CA VAL A 66 -4.41 8.80 -22.14
C VAL A 66 -3.14 8.48 -22.93
N GLY A 67 -3.28 7.84 -24.09
CA GLY A 67 -2.17 7.55 -24.99
C GLY A 67 -1.96 6.06 -25.28
N SER A 68 -0.86 5.74 -25.98
CA SER A 68 -0.51 4.37 -26.41
C SER A 68 0.34 3.57 -25.41
N GLN A 69 0.57 4.11 -24.22
CA GLN A 69 1.26 3.35 -23.17
C GLN A 69 0.38 2.20 -22.68
N LYS A 70 1.01 1.07 -22.43
CA LYS A 70 0.30 -0.06 -21.83
C LYS A 70 -0.06 0.30 -20.38
N VAL A 71 -1.34 0.21 -20.06
CA VAL A 71 -1.89 0.56 -18.74
C VAL A 71 -1.15 -0.19 -17.62
N GLU A 72 -0.82 -1.46 -17.89
CA GLU A 72 -0.11 -2.32 -16.96
C GLU A 72 1.28 -1.77 -16.59
N GLU A 73 2.05 -1.29 -17.57
CA GLU A 73 3.39 -0.75 -17.34
C GLU A 73 3.33 0.49 -16.43
N VAL A 74 2.37 1.38 -16.66
CA VAL A 74 2.17 2.58 -15.84
C VAL A 74 1.77 2.21 -14.40
N ILE A 75 0.90 1.21 -14.22
CA ILE A 75 0.50 0.75 -12.90
C ILE A 75 1.72 0.17 -12.13
N LEU A 76 2.52 -0.66 -12.78
CA LEU A 76 3.71 -1.25 -12.15
C LEU A 76 4.76 -0.20 -11.79
N GLU A 77 4.93 0.85 -12.60
CA GLU A 77 5.79 1.98 -12.27
C GLU A 77 5.28 2.74 -11.03
N LYS A 78 3.98 3.01 -10.94
CA LYS A 78 3.35 3.65 -9.79
C LYS A 78 3.53 2.81 -8.51
N ILE A 79 3.33 1.50 -8.59
CA ILE A 79 3.54 0.57 -7.46
C ILE A 79 5.00 0.62 -7.00
N ARG A 80 5.95 0.59 -7.92
CA ARG A 80 7.38 0.65 -7.57
C ARG A 80 7.76 1.99 -6.91
N ALA A 81 7.10 3.07 -7.28
CA ALA A 81 7.42 4.42 -6.85
C ALA A 81 6.68 4.85 -5.58
N CYS A 82 5.64 4.13 -5.14
CA CYS A 82 4.89 4.50 -3.96
C CYS A 82 5.64 4.20 -2.65
N ASP A 83 5.28 4.92 -1.60
CA ASP A 83 5.81 4.72 -0.25
C ASP A 83 4.98 3.72 0.54
N VAL A 84 3.69 3.60 0.22
CA VAL A 84 2.78 2.59 0.78
C VAL A 84 1.87 2.08 -0.31
N PHE A 85 1.76 0.77 -0.39
CA PHE A 85 0.82 0.07 -1.25
C PHE A 85 -0.30 -0.55 -0.39
N ILE A 86 -1.55 -0.30 -0.76
CA ILE A 86 -2.73 -0.87 -0.09
C ILE A 86 -3.48 -1.73 -1.10
N ALA A 87 -3.73 -3.00 -0.79
CA ALA A 87 -4.45 -3.94 -1.64
C ALA A 87 -5.81 -4.33 -1.04
N ASP A 88 -6.89 -4.14 -1.79
CA ASP A 88 -8.21 -4.68 -1.48
C ASP A 88 -8.31 -6.13 -1.98
N ILE A 89 -8.13 -7.09 -1.09
CA ILE A 89 -8.26 -8.52 -1.41
C ILE A 89 -9.67 -9.07 -1.11
N THR A 90 -10.69 -8.22 -1.09
CA THR A 90 -12.07 -8.69 -1.00
C THR A 90 -12.32 -9.81 -2.01
N PRO A 91 -12.78 -10.99 -1.56
CA PRO A 91 -12.99 -12.12 -2.46
C PRO A 91 -14.13 -11.88 -3.45
N ILE A 92 -13.86 -12.17 -4.71
CA ILE A 92 -14.84 -12.14 -5.79
C ILE A 92 -15.24 -13.53 -6.26
N THR A 93 -14.47 -14.55 -5.90
CA THR A 93 -14.70 -15.93 -6.31
C THR A 93 -14.58 -16.88 -5.13
N ARG A 94 -15.52 -17.80 -5.04
CA ARG A 94 -15.54 -18.90 -4.07
C ARG A 94 -15.40 -20.21 -4.81
N ILE A 95 -14.38 -21.00 -4.45
CA ILE A 95 -14.16 -22.34 -4.98
C ILE A 95 -14.40 -23.34 -3.85
N GLU A 96 -15.29 -24.30 -4.10
CA GLU A 96 -15.50 -25.43 -3.21
C GLU A 96 -14.78 -26.66 -3.77
N THR A 97 -13.95 -27.28 -2.94
CA THR A 97 -13.26 -28.53 -3.28
C THR A 97 -13.62 -29.60 -2.25
N GLU A 98 -13.75 -30.83 -2.69
CA GLU A 98 -13.96 -31.97 -1.82
C GLU A 98 -12.67 -32.78 -1.73
N GLU A 99 -12.20 -33.01 -0.50
CA GLU A 99 -11.03 -33.85 -0.22
C GLU A 99 -11.48 -34.94 0.76
N GLY A 100 -11.96 -36.07 0.21
CA GLY A 100 -12.64 -37.09 0.96
C GLY A 100 -13.99 -36.59 1.49
N GLU A 101 -14.23 -36.71 2.79
CA GLU A 101 -15.45 -36.21 3.44
C GLU A 101 -15.39 -34.72 3.82
N LYS A 102 -14.25 -34.06 3.60
CA LYS A 102 -14.03 -32.64 3.98
C LYS A 102 -14.28 -31.72 2.80
N LYS A 103 -15.18 -30.77 2.99
CA LYS A 103 -15.34 -29.63 2.08
C LYS A 103 -14.31 -28.55 2.44
N ARG A 104 -13.55 -28.12 1.45
CA ARG A 104 -12.67 -26.94 1.57
C ARG A 104 -13.21 -25.80 0.73
N ILE A 105 -13.22 -24.63 1.31
CA ILE A 105 -13.62 -23.40 0.64
C ILE A 105 -12.34 -22.59 0.41
N LYS A 106 -12.12 -22.15 -0.83
CA LYS A 106 -11.11 -21.15 -1.18
C LYS A 106 -11.78 -19.90 -1.68
N LEU A 107 -11.36 -18.77 -1.18
CA LEU A 107 -11.81 -17.44 -1.54
C LEU A 107 -10.69 -16.75 -2.31
N LEU A 108 -10.98 -16.26 -3.51
CA LEU A 108 -10.01 -15.64 -4.39
C LEU A 108 -10.34 -14.17 -4.60
N PRO A 109 -9.38 -13.26 -4.45
CA PRO A 109 -9.53 -11.86 -4.80
C PRO A 109 -9.55 -11.67 -6.33
N ASN A 110 -9.78 -10.45 -6.76
CA ASN A 110 -9.63 -10.10 -8.16
C ASN A 110 -8.20 -10.40 -8.66
N PRO A 111 -8.05 -11.05 -9.84
CA PRO A 111 -6.74 -11.45 -10.36
C PRO A 111 -5.79 -10.26 -10.59
N ASN A 112 -6.30 -9.08 -10.98
CA ASN A 112 -5.47 -7.90 -11.19
C ASN A 112 -4.88 -7.41 -9.86
N VAL A 113 -5.72 -7.34 -8.81
CA VAL A 113 -5.25 -6.97 -7.46
C VAL A 113 -4.25 -8.00 -6.94
N ALA A 114 -4.48 -9.30 -7.16
CA ALA A 114 -3.54 -10.34 -6.76
C ALA A 114 -2.19 -10.22 -7.48
N PHE A 115 -2.20 -9.89 -8.78
CA PHE A 115 -0.99 -9.65 -9.56
C PHE A 115 -0.24 -8.40 -9.07
N GLU A 116 -0.94 -7.29 -8.88
CA GLU A 116 -0.38 -6.03 -8.38
C GLU A 116 0.20 -6.19 -6.97
N LEU A 117 -0.49 -6.92 -6.08
CA LEU A 117 -0.02 -7.25 -4.74
C LEU A 117 1.26 -8.09 -4.79
N GLY A 118 1.33 -9.14 -5.62
CA GLY A 118 2.53 -9.95 -5.79
C GLY A 118 3.71 -9.12 -6.28
N TYR A 119 3.48 -8.17 -7.18
CA TYR A 119 4.51 -7.25 -7.65
C TYR A 119 4.95 -6.28 -6.54
N ALA A 120 4.02 -5.72 -5.78
CA ALA A 120 4.32 -4.84 -4.65
C ALA A 120 5.17 -5.55 -3.59
N MET A 121 4.82 -6.81 -3.23
CA MET A 121 5.58 -7.64 -2.29
C MET A 121 7.02 -7.94 -2.77
N HIS A 122 7.25 -7.91 -4.08
CA HIS A 122 8.60 -8.05 -4.64
C HIS A 122 9.41 -6.75 -4.60
N CYS A 123 8.74 -5.60 -4.84
CA CYS A 123 9.41 -4.31 -5.02
C CYS A 123 9.55 -3.49 -3.74
N LEU A 124 8.63 -3.66 -2.78
CA LEU A 124 8.53 -2.86 -1.57
C LEU A 124 8.89 -3.67 -0.33
N PRO A 125 9.43 -3.04 0.72
CA PRO A 125 9.49 -3.62 2.06
C PRO A 125 8.11 -4.05 2.53
N MET A 126 8.02 -5.17 3.25
CA MET A 126 6.74 -5.73 3.69
C MET A 126 5.94 -4.79 4.60
N GLU A 127 6.63 -3.91 5.34
CA GLU A 127 6.03 -2.89 6.19
C GLU A 127 5.25 -1.83 5.37
N GLN A 128 5.59 -1.66 4.09
CA GLN A 128 4.95 -0.74 3.16
C GLN A 128 3.78 -1.38 2.38
N VAL A 129 3.52 -2.67 2.58
CA VAL A 129 2.44 -3.40 1.91
C VAL A 129 1.32 -3.69 2.90
N LEU A 130 0.19 -3.00 2.76
CA LEU A 130 -1.00 -3.19 3.57
C LEU A 130 -2.04 -4.00 2.79
N ILE A 131 -2.55 -5.06 3.40
CA ILE A 131 -3.54 -5.93 2.78
C ILE A 131 -4.84 -5.79 3.57
N VAL A 132 -5.90 -5.37 2.89
CA VAL A 132 -7.21 -5.14 3.51
C VAL A 132 -8.25 -6.14 2.99
N LEU A 133 -9.13 -6.60 3.87
CA LEU A 133 -10.21 -7.54 3.54
C LEU A 133 -11.41 -7.36 4.47
N PRO A 134 -12.64 -7.75 4.05
CA PRO A 134 -13.79 -7.73 4.93
C PRO A 134 -13.65 -8.67 6.14
N THR A 135 -14.22 -8.30 7.26
CA THR A 135 -14.32 -9.17 8.44
C THR A 135 -15.05 -10.48 8.15
N GLY A 136 -14.79 -11.51 8.96
CA GLY A 136 -15.47 -12.81 8.86
C GLY A 136 -14.87 -13.80 7.86
N ILE A 137 -13.75 -13.44 7.22
CA ILE A 137 -13.00 -14.33 6.35
C ILE A 137 -11.92 -15.03 7.19
N THR A 138 -11.93 -16.36 7.20
CA THR A 138 -10.88 -17.13 7.86
C THR A 138 -9.63 -17.23 6.98
N HIS A 139 -8.45 -17.02 7.56
CA HIS A 139 -7.17 -17.07 6.85
C HIS A 139 -7.00 -18.37 6.04
N GLY A 140 -7.46 -19.53 6.55
CA GLY A 140 -7.39 -20.80 5.82
C GLY A 140 -8.21 -20.87 4.52
N GLN A 141 -9.07 -19.89 4.27
CA GLN A 141 -9.85 -19.78 3.04
C GLN A 141 -9.13 -18.95 1.95
N LEU A 142 -8.15 -18.15 2.34
CA LEU A 142 -7.35 -17.34 1.42
C LEU A 142 -6.25 -18.16 0.76
N PRO A 143 -5.68 -17.69 -0.38
CA PRO A 143 -4.45 -18.24 -0.93
C PRO A 143 -3.33 -18.30 0.12
N PHE A 144 -2.50 -19.36 0.05
CA PHE A 144 -1.44 -19.60 1.03
C PHE A 144 -0.53 -18.40 1.24
N ASP A 145 -0.15 -17.73 0.16
CA ASP A 145 0.79 -16.60 0.20
C ASP A 145 0.26 -15.39 0.99
N PHE A 146 -1.07 -15.25 1.11
CA PHE A 146 -1.69 -14.18 1.89
C PHE A 146 -1.80 -14.50 3.38
N ASN A 147 -1.83 -15.78 3.74
CA ASN A 147 -2.03 -16.24 5.12
C ASN A 147 -0.88 -15.85 6.09
N HIS A 148 0.30 -15.55 5.56
CA HIS A 148 1.49 -15.21 6.35
C HIS A 148 1.68 -13.70 6.52
N ASN A 149 0.82 -12.89 5.92
CA ASN A 149 0.89 -11.44 5.99
C ASN A 149 -0.04 -10.91 7.09
N ARG A 150 0.28 -9.72 7.59
CA ARG A 150 -0.63 -8.98 8.45
C ARG A 150 -1.80 -8.49 7.60
N LEU A 151 -3.00 -9.00 7.90
CA LEU A 151 -4.24 -8.61 7.24
C LEU A 151 -4.96 -7.57 8.11
N ILE A 152 -5.45 -6.51 7.48
CA ILE A 152 -6.26 -5.48 8.12
C ILE A 152 -7.71 -5.76 7.75
N GLU A 153 -8.51 -6.17 8.73
CA GLU A 153 -9.92 -6.45 8.51
C GLU A 153 -10.74 -5.17 8.61
N PHE A 154 -11.72 -5.02 7.72
CA PHE A 154 -12.66 -3.92 7.76
C PHE A 154 -14.11 -4.39 7.84
N ASP A 155 -14.93 -3.56 8.47
CA ASP A 155 -16.37 -3.71 8.56
C ASP A 155 -17.00 -2.32 8.44
N GLU A 156 -17.89 -2.13 7.47
CA GLU A 156 -18.56 -0.86 7.26
C GLU A 156 -19.35 -0.36 8.48
N GLN A 157 -19.79 -1.28 9.35
CA GLN A 157 -20.65 -0.94 10.50
C GLN A 157 -19.86 -0.58 11.76
N THR A 158 -18.73 -1.22 11.99
CA THR A 158 -17.97 -1.09 13.24
C THR A 158 -16.70 -0.27 13.10
N ASN A 159 -16.26 -0.03 11.88
CA ASN A 159 -15.09 0.78 11.51
C ASN A 159 -13.82 0.56 12.39
N PRO A 160 -13.39 -0.69 12.69
CA PRO A 160 -12.21 -0.95 13.51
C PRO A 160 -10.90 -0.63 12.80
N MET A 161 -10.94 -0.34 11.49
CA MET A 161 -9.77 -0.15 10.64
C MET A 161 -9.10 1.24 10.82
N ASP A 162 -9.79 2.23 11.39
CA ASP A 162 -9.33 3.62 11.50
C ASP A 162 -7.93 3.74 12.11
N GLU A 163 -7.74 3.14 13.28
CA GLU A 163 -6.47 3.24 13.97
C GLU A 163 -5.36 2.42 13.29
N GLU A 164 -5.70 1.32 12.65
CA GLU A 164 -4.70 0.40 12.12
C GLU A 164 -4.08 0.91 10.83
N ILE A 165 -4.87 1.45 9.91
CA ILE A 165 -4.36 2.11 8.70
C ILE A 165 -3.60 3.38 9.08
N GLU A 166 -4.15 4.24 9.95
CA GLU A 166 -3.46 5.45 10.38
C GLU A 166 -2.11 5.15 11.04
N LYS A 167 -2.06 4.16 11.94
CA LYS A 167 -0.80 3.71 12.58
C LYS A 167 0.20 3.16 11.56
N SER A 168 -0.27 2.39 10.58
CA SER A 168 0.58 1.81 9.55
C SER A 168 1.15 2.89 8.63
N LEU A 169 0.34 3.84 8.18
CA LEU A 169 0.80 4.97 7.39
C LEU A 169 1.81 5.83 8.16
N ALA A 170 1.51 6.17 9.41
CA ALA A 170 2.40 6.93 10.27
C ALA A 170 3.74 6.22 10.50
N PHE A 171 3.71 4.90 10.71
CA PHE A 171 4.94 4.10 10.85
C PHE A 171 5.80 4.13 9.58
N CYS A 172 5.21 3.98 8.40
CA CYS A 172 5.93 4.05 7.13
C CYS A 172 6.55 5.43 6.90
N MET A 173 5.85 6.50 7.30
CA MET A 173 6.38 7.86 7.21
C MET A 173 7.59 8.05 8.12
N ILE A 174 7.52 7.59 9.37
CA ILE A 174 8.65 7.68 10.32
C ILE A 174 9.84 6.88 9.82
N THR A 175 9.63 5.67 9.33
CA THR A 175 10.69 4.81 8.81
C THR A 175 11.38 5.44 7.61
N ARG A 176 10.63 6.08 6.70
CA ARG A 176 11.20 6.82 5.57
C ARG A 176 12.07 7.99 6.04
N THR A 177 11.60 8.78 7.00
CA THR A 177 12.35 9.91 7.54
C THR A 177 13.65 9.44 8.19
N SER A 178 13.60 8.39 9.00
CA SER A 178 14.80 7.82 9.65
C SER A 178 15.83 7.29 8.66
N LEU A 179 15.41 6.69 7.55
CA LEU A 179 16.30 6.23 6.47
C LEU A 179 16.99 7.41 5.78
N VAL A 180 16.28 8.51 5.59
CA VAL A 180 16.82 9.73 5.02
C VAL A 180 17.89 10.33 5.94
N ASP A 181 17.63 10.40 7.25
CA ASP A 181 18.59 10.92 8.25
C ASP A 181 19.87 10.10 8.25
N VAL A 182 19.79 8.77 8.19
CA VAL A 182 20.97 7.87 8.10
C VAL A 182 21.77 8.10 6.82
N ILE A 183 21.12 8.32 5.67
CA ILE A 183 21.81 8.60 4.40
C ILE A 183 22.51 9.96 4.44
N VAL A 184 21.93 10.95 5.12
CA VAL A 184 22.51 12.29 5.28
C VAL A 184 23.74 12.24 6.20
N GLU A 185 23.71 11.42 7.25
CA GLU A 185 24.84 11.27 8.18
C GLU A 185 26.01 10.48 7.58
N ASN A 186 25.75 9.54 6.65
CA ASN A 186 26.76 8.73 5.97
C ASN A 186 26.61 8.76 4.45
N PRO A 187 27.03 9.86 3.78
CA PRO A 187 26.86 9.99 2.32
C PRO A 187 27.73 9.02 1.50
N GLU A 188 28.70 8.32 2.12
CA GLU A 188 29.55 7.33 1.45
C GLU A 188 28.90 5.92 1.39
N ASP A 189 27.91 5.66 2.22
CA ASP A 189 27.14 4.40 2.21
C ASP A 189 26.00 4.43 1.17
N LYS A 190 26.32 4.82 -0.06
CA LYS A 190 25.41 4.60 -1.20
C LYS A 190 25.29 3.11 -1.48
N ILE A 191 24.44 2.44 -0.73
CA ILE A 191 23.97 1.11 -1.10
C ILE A 191 23.17 1.26 -2.39
N LEU A 192 23.80 0.91 -3.49
CA LEU A 192 23.15 0.70 -4.78
C LEU A 192 22.05 -0.35 -4.57
N ARG A 193 20.80 0.07 -4.62
CA ARG A 193 19.69 -0.89 -4.78
C ARG A 193 19.85 -1.52 -6.18
N PRO A 194 19.75 -2.85 -6.29
CA PRO A 194 19.79 -3.55 -7.57
C PRO A 194 18.64 -3.19 -8.50
#